data_4c4fbecf32c0fb1e8e07266f6e6fdce8
#
_entry.id   4c4fbecf32c0fb1e8e07266f6e6fdce8
#
_cell.length_a   1.000
_cell.length_b   1.000
_cell.length_c   1.000
_cell.angle_alpha   90.00
_cell.angle_beta   90.00
_cell.angle_gamma   90.00
#
_symmetry.space_group_name_H-M   'P 1'
#
loop_
_entity.id
_entity.type
_entity.pdbx_description
1 polymer ?
#
loop_
_entity_poly.entity_id
_entity_poly.type
_entity_poly.pdbx_seq_one_letter_code
_entity_poly.pdbx_strand_id
1 'polypeptide(L)'
;DISGGDLDNTILPYLDYERIASVKKQFCGYSDLTTIINAIYAKTQKVPVLYPIRNLLYEYSAQQKEDFIKTCFAKDLNNIINNDAVKMMEKNNLYDLSVENSGLYQFPYKFYQGKTVEGIVVGGNIRCFLKIAGTEYFQDVKDKILLLEARSGNTAQIVTYFAQIEQLGVFKKVKGIFIGTFTKMKSKKQVLT
;
A
#
# COMPACT_ATOMS: atom_id res chain seq x y z
N ASP A 1 -10.62 -9.12 -0.61
CA ASP A 1 -11.66 -8.15 -0.32
C ASP A 1 -11.70 -7.07 -1.41
N ILE A 2 -12.85 -6.48 -1.62
CA ILE A 2 -13.11 -5.46 -2.66
C ILE A 2 -13.35 -4.06 -2.09
N SER A 3 -13.39 -3.92 -0.79
CA SER A 3 -13.60 -2.63 -0.10
C SER A 3 -12.50 -2.35 0.91
N GLY A 4 -12.38 -1.11 1.31
CA GLY A 4 -11.63 -0.69 2.48
C GLY A 4 -12.58 -0.37 3.63
N GLY A 5 -12.08 0.22 4.69
CA GLY A 5 -12.86 0.58 5.87
C GLY A 5 -12.07 1.44 6.84
N ASP A 6 -12.43 1.33 8.10
CA ASP A 6 -11.75 2.01 9.21
C ASP A 6 -11.57 1.12 10.45
N LEU A 7 -12.12 -0.07 10.45
CA LEU A 7 -12.22 -0.93 11.63
C LEU A 7 -11.49 -2.27 11.50
N ASP A 8 -10.72 -2.47 10.43
CA ASP A 8 -10.11 -3.78 10.13
C ASP A 8 -9.12 -4.25 11.21
N ASN A 9 -8.56 -3.33 11.99
CA ASN A 9 -7.72 -3.71 13.13
C ASN A 9 -8.50 -4.43 14.25
N THR A 10 -9.81 -4.25 14.33
CA THR A 10 -10.65 -4.88 15.38
C THR A 10 -10.83 -6.38 15.17
N ILE A 11 -10.70 -6.85 13.93
CA ILE A 11 -10.87 -8.28 13.61
C ILE A 11 -9.59 -9.09 13.71
N LEU A 12 -8.43 -8.46 13.86
CA LEU A 12 -7.13 -9.14 13.88
C LEU A 12 -7.04 -10.26 14.92
N PRO A 13 -7.57 -10.10 16.16
CA PRO A 13 -7.53 -11.16 17.17
C PRO A 13 -8.40 -12.39 16.82
N TYR A 14 -9.32 -12.25 15.88
CA TYR A 14 -10.29 -13.31 15.50
C TYR A 14 -9.89 -14.02 14.21
N LEU A 15 -8.77 -13.64 13.57
CA LEU A 15 -8.28 -14.30 12.38
C LEU A 15 -7.56 -15.61 12.76
N ASP A 16 -7.92 -16.68 12.06
CA ASP A 16 -7.25 -17.97 12.18
C ASP A 16 -5.96 -17.96 11.35
N TYR A 17 -4.87 -17.53 11.96
CA TYR A 17 -3.55 -17.41 11.30
C TYR A 17 -2.96 -18.77 10.93
N GLU A 18 -3.25 -19.82 11.69
CA GLU A 18 -2.79 -21.18 11.35
C GLU A 18 -3.44 -21.66 10.05
N ARG A 19 -4.74 -21.47 9.94
CA ARG A 19 -5.47 -21.79 8.72
C ARG A 19 -5.02 -20.91 7.54
N ILE A 20 -4.81 -19.62 7.77
CA ILE A 20 -4.27 -18.71 6.74
C ILE A 20 -2.89 -19.19 6.27
N ALA A 21 -2.04 -19.62 7.19
CA ALA A 21 -0.71 -20.16 6.86
C ALA A 21 -0.78 -21.45 6.04
N SER A 22 -1.73 -22.34 6.34
CA SER A 22 -1.82 -23.66 5.71
C SER A 22 -2.38 -23.66 4.28
N VAL A 23 -3.20 -22.68 3.90
CA VAL A 23 -3.86 -22.65 2.60
C VAL A 23 -3.02 -21.98 1.52
N LYS A 24 -3.09 -22.47 0.27
CA LYS A 24 -2.39 -21.89 -0.89
C LYS A 24 -3.21 -20.77 -1.56
N LYS A 25 -3.87 -19.94 -0.76
CA LYS A 25 -4.66 -18.82 -1.28
C LYS A 25 -3.92 -17.50 -1.07
N GLN A 26 -4.05 -16.61 -2.04
CA GLN A 26 -3.51 -15.26 -1.97
C GLN A 26 -4.54 -14.31 -1.37
N PHE A 27 -4.13 -13.52 -0.40
CA PHE A 27 -4.93 -12.42 0.13
C PHE A 27 -4.57 -11.13 -0.62
N CYS A 28 -5.58 -10.44 -1.12
CA CYS A 28 -5.42 -9.14 -1.77
C CYS A 28 -6.28 -8.12 -1.04
N GLY A 29 -5.72 -6.95 -0.79
CA GLY A 29 -6.46 -5.86 -0.16
C GLY A 29 -5.74 -4.52 -0.30
N TYR A 30 -6.40 -3.44 0.10
CA TYR A 30 -5.84 -2.09 0.07
C TYR A 30 -6.54 -1.21 1.11
N SER A 31 -6.10 0.02 1.29
CA SER A 31 -6.69 0.97 2.24
C SER A 31 -6.62 0.43 3.68
N ASP A 32 -7.75 0.27 4.37
CA ASP A 32 -7.77 -0.24 5.74
C ASP A 32 -7.29 -1.70 5.85
N LEU A 33 -7.50 -2.50 4.79
CA LEU A 33 -6.94 -3.85 4.68
C LEU A 33 -5.40 -3.89 4.74
N THR A 34 -4.72 -2.76 4.66
CA THR A 34 -3.29 -2.64 5.00
C THR A 34 -3.01 -3.23 6.37
N THR A 35 -3.92 -3.07 7.32
CA THR A 35 -3.84 -3.64 8.68
C THR A 35 -3.76 -5.15 8.63
N ILE A 36 -4.70 -5.78 7.91
CA ILE A 36 -4.78 -7.24 7.76
C ILE A 36 -3.59 -7.79 6.98
N ILE A 37 -3.20 -7.12 5.88
CA ILE A 37 -2.05 -7.52 5.06
C ILE A 37 -0.79 -7.63 5.92
N ASN A 38 -0.50 -6.59 6.69
CA ASN A 38 0.70 -6.57 7.51
C ASN A 38 0.62 -7.57 8.67
N ALA A 39 -0.56 -7.77 9.27
CA ALA A 39 -0.79 -8.75 10.32
C ALA A 39 -0.63 -10.20 9.80
N ILE A 40 -1.15 -10.52 8.61
CA ILE A 40 -0.95 -11.82 7.98
C ILE A 40 0.55 -12.07 7.79
N TYR A 41 1.27 -11.11 7.24
CA TYR A 41 2.71 -11.25 7.07
C TYR A 41 3.43 -11.45 8.40
N ALA A 42 3.12 -10.64 9.41
CA ALA A 42 3.75 -10.75 10.74
C ALA A 42 3.55 -12.13 11.37
N LYS A 43 2.36 -12.69 11.26
CA LYS A 43 1.97 -13.94 11.90
C LYS A 43 2.30 -15.20 11.11
N THR A 44 2.36 -15.12 9.78
CA THR A 44 2.44 -16.32 8.93
C THR A 44 3.63 -16.32 7.98
N GLN A 45 4.32 -15.21 7.82
CA GLN A 45 5.36 -14.97 6.80
C GLN A 45 4.85 -15.12 5.35
N LYS A 46 3.55 -15.29 5.14
CA LYS A 46 2.97 -15.18 3.81
C LYS A 46 2.96 -13.74 3.36
N VAL A 47 3.25 -13.51 2.10
CA VAL A 47 3.27 -12.18 1.50
C VAL A 47 1.95 -11.92 0.77
N PRO A 48 1.01 -11.17 1.36
CA PRO A 48 -0.22 -10.77 0.69
C PRO A 48 0.06 -9.71 -0.37
N VAL A 49 -0.94 -9.42 -1.18
CA VAL A 49 -0.85 -8.42 -2.25
C VAL A 49 -1.59 -7.15 -1.85
N LEU A 50 -0.89 -6.04 -1.83
CA LEU A 50 -1.50 -4.72 -1.68
C LEU A 50 -2.04 -4.25 -3.02
N TYR A 51 -3.31 -4.52 -3.28
CA TYR A 51 -3.94 -4.16 -4.55
C TYR A 51 -5.46 -4.00 -4.41
N PRO A 52 -6.05 -2.92 -4.97
CA PRO A 52 -7.50 -2.74 -5.02
C PRO A 52 -8.10 -3.58 -6.16
N ILE A 53 -8.43 -4.84 -5.90
CA ILE A 53 -8.85 -5.81 -6.92
C ILE A 53 -10.04 -5.33 -7.77
N ARG A 54 -10.88 -4.46 -7.24
CA ARG A 54 -11.97 -3.84 -7.99
C ARG A 54 -11.50 -3.04 -9.21
N ASN A 55 -10.24 -2.56 -9.22
CA ASN A 55 -9.69 -1.83 -10.35
C ASN A 55 -9.65 -2.71 -11.61
N LEU A 56 -9.66 -4.03 -11.46
CA LEU A 56 -9.71 -4.96 -12.58
C LEU A 56 -11.06 -4.95 -13.32
N LEU A 57 -12.08 -4.36 -12.73
CA LEU A 57 -13.43 -4.26 -13.32
C LEU A 57 -13.56 -3.08 -14.28
N TYR A 58 -12.63 -2.13 -14.28
CA TYR A 58 -12.69 -0.97 -15.15
C TYR A 58 -12.23 -1.28 -16.56
N GLU A 59 -12.89 -0.72 -17.56
CA GLU A 59 -12.56 -0.93 -18.99
C GLU A 59 -11.14 -0.49 -19.33
N TYR A 60 -10.68 0.59 -18.73
CA TYR A 60 -9.33 1.14 -18.94
C TYR A 60 -8.22 0.40 -18.18
N SER A 61 -8.54 -0.70 -17.56
CA SER A 61 -7.60 -1.43 -16.69
C SER A 61 -6.85 -2.57 -17.41
N ALA A 62 -6.82 -2.60 -18.73
CA ALA A 62 -6.22 -3.71 -19.48
C ALA A 62 -4.76 -3.98 -19.05
N GLN A 63 -3.94 -2.93 -18.99
CA GLN A 63 -2.55 -3.06 -18.52
C GLN A 63 -2.49 -3.51 -17.06
N GLN A 64 -3.33 -2.97 -16.19
CA GLN A 64 -3.37 -3.39 -14.78
C GLN A 64 -3.81 -4.85 -14.62
N LYS A 65 -4.73 -5.34 -15.47
CA LYS A 65 -5.11 -6.76 -15.48
C LYS A 65 -3.94 -7.66 -15.86
N GLU A 66 -3.22 -7.29 -16.89
CA GLU A 66 -2.04 -8.02 -17.33
C GLU A 66 -0.96 -8.04 -16.24
N ASP A 67 -0.66 -6.89 -15.64
CA ASP A 67 0.30 -6.75 -14.57
C ASP A 67 -0.10 -7.53 -13.32
N PHE A 68 -1.39 -7.50 -12.96
CA PHE A 68 -1.92 -8.28 -11.85
C PHE A 68 -1.78 -9.78 -12.09
N ILE A 69 -2.12 -10.26 -13.29
CA ILE A 69 -1.98 -11.67 -13.66
C ILE A 69 -0.52 -12.08 -13.61
N LYS A 70 0.37 -11.31 -14.20
CA LYS A 70 1.81 -11.57 -14.19
C LYS A 70 2.38 -11.61 -12.76
N THR A 71 1.96 -10.68 -11.90
CA THR A 71 2.47 -10.59 -10.53
C THR A 71 1.90 -11.68 -9.62
N CYS A 72 0.60 -11.93 -9.70
CA CYS A 72 -0.08 -12.83 -8.76
C CYS A 72 -0.03 -14.30 -9.17
N PHE A 73 0.12 -14.58 -10.46
CA PHE A 73 0.07 -15.95 -11.01
C PHE A 73 1.34 -16.37 -11.75
N ALA A 74 2.34 -15.51 -11.86
CA ALA A 74 3.61 -15.87 -12.46
C ALA A 74 4.33 -16.93 -11.60
N LYS A 75 4.87 -17.93 -12.25
CA LYS A 75 5.69 -18.96 -11.59
C LYS A 75 7.09 -18.44 -11.24
N ASP A 76 7.52 -17.38 -11.90
CA ASP A 76 8.82 -16.76 -11.72
C ASP A 76 8.66 -15.27 -11.48
N LEU A 77 9.02 -14.84 -10.27
CA LEU A 77 8.96 -13.44 -9.85
C LEU A 77 10.03 -12.57 -10.50
N ASN A 78 11.03 -13.15 -11.14
CA ASN A 78 12.09 -12.42 -11.84
C ASN A 78 11.60 -11.75 -13.14
N ASN A 79 10.43 -12.12 -13.63
CA ASN A 79 9.74 -11.45 -14.72
C ASN A 79 8.80 -10.33 -14.27
N ILE A 80 8.94 -9.87 -13.04
CA ILE A 80 8.20 -8.71 -12.58
C ILE A 80 8.73 -7.48 -13.32
N ILE A 81 8.03 -7.17 -14.33
CA ILE A 81 7.64 -5.91 -14.88
C ILE A 81 8.63 -4.80 -14.61
N ASN A 82 9.49 -4.62 -15.56
CA ASN A 82 10.08 -3.33 -15.82
C ASN A 82 8.96 -2.44 -16.36
N ASN A 83 8.09 -2.00 -15.47
CA ASN A 83 7.05 -1.05 -15.82
C ASN A 83 7.70 0.30 -16.07
N ASP A 84 8.06 0.53 -17.31
CA ASP A 84 8.24 1.87 -17.80
C ASP A 84 6.97 2.66 -17.49
N ALA A 85 7.06 3.40 -16.41
CA ALA A 85 6.02 4.26 -15.88
C ALA A 85 4.66 3.57 -15.75
N VAL A 86 4.27 3.27 -14.54
CA VAL A 86 2.87 3.10 -14.21
C VAL A 86 2.16 4.36 -14.72
N LYS A 87 1.58 4.26 -15.89
CA LYS A 87 0.61 5.23 -16.36
C LYS A 87 -0.57 5.05 -15.44
N MET A 88 -0.52 5.68 -14.31
CA MET A 88 -1.68 5.74 -13.47
C MET A 88 -2.71 6.56 -14.22
N MET A 89 -3.80 5.92 -14.52
CA MET A 89 -4.97 6.66 -14.88
C MET A 89 -5.45 7.37 -13.63
N GLU A 90 -5.02 8.56 -13.48
CA GLU A 90 -5.64 9.48 -12.60
C GLU A 90 -6.63 10.29 -13.38
N LYS A 91 -7.84 9.88 -13.29
CA LYS A 91 -8.80 10.86 -13.39
C LYS A 91 -9.41 11.06 -12.05
N ASN A 92 -9.24 12.21 -11.64
CA ASN A 92 -9.82 12.90 -10.51
C ASN A 92 -10.56 12.10 -9.43
N ASN A 93 -10.80 10.83 -9.64
CA ASN A 93 -11.37 9.88 -8.71
C ASN A 93 -11.37 8.49 -9.32
N LEU A 94 -10.34 7.71 -9.12
CA LEU A 94 -10.37 6.26 -9.33
C LEU A 94 -11.55 5.55 -8.62
N TYR A 95 -12.36 6.30 -7.90
CA TYR A 95 -13.48 5.84 -7.11
C TYR A 95 -14.82 6.50 -7.50
N ASP A 96 -14.80 7.48 -8.37
CA ASP A 96 -15.99 8.08 -8.92
C ASP A 96 -16.19 7.56 -10.33
N LEU A 97 -17.05 6.59 -10.45
CA LEU A 97 -17.40 5.96 -11.73
C LEU A 97 -18.14 6.92 -12.69
N SER A 98 -18.57 8.08 -12.20
CA SER A 98 -19.32 9.06 -12.96
C SER A 98 -18.44 10.05 -13.73
N VAL A 99 -17.13 10.00 -13.56
CA VAL A 99 -16.24 10.97 -14.19
C VAL A 99 -15.84 10.53 -15.58
N GLU A 100 -16.42 11.18 -16.55
CA GLU A 100 -16.28 10.91 -17.99
C GLU A 100 -14.90 11.12 -18.59
N ASN A 101 -13.96 11.56 -17.91
CA ASN A 101 -12.69 11.90 -18.51
C ASN A 101 -11.51 11.31 -17.79
N SER A 102 -11.01 10.20 -18.19
CA SER A 102 -9.79 9.59 -17.74
C SER A 102 -8.57 10.30 -18.35
N GLY A 103 -7.90 11.14 -17.60
CA GLY A 103 -6.54 11.55 -17.92
C GLY A 103 -5.57 10.47 -17.49
N LEU A 104 -4.68 10.07 -18.37
CA LEU A 104 -3.51 9.30 -17.99
C LEU A 104 -2.52 10.27 -17.36
N TYR A 105 -2.26 10.12 -16.07
CA TYR A 105 -1.22 10.90 -15.41
C TYR A 105 0.06 10.08 -15.39
N GLN A 106 1.10 10.65 -15.93
CA GLN A 106 2.45 10.16 -15.72
C GLN A 106 2.99 10.85 -14.47
N PHE A 107 3.18 10.09 -13.41
CA PHE A 107 3.96 10.55 -12.27
C PHE A 107 5.41 10.16 -12.52
N PRO A 108 6.31 11.11 -12.78
CA PRO A 108 7.71 10.78 -12.91
C PRO A 108 8.21 10.25 -11.57
N TYR A 109 8.86 9.11 -11.60
CA TYR A 109 9.56 8.61 -10.43
C TYR A 109 10.68 9.58 -10.04
N LYS A 110 10.73 9.91 -8.76
CA LYS A 110 11.82 10.72 -8.19
C LYS A 110 12.66 9.83 -7.30
N PHE A 111 13.92 9.71 -7.64
CA PHE A 111 14.90 8.99 -6.84
C PHE A 111 15.66 10.01 -6.00
N TYR A 112 15.49 9.96 -4.69
CA TYR A 112 16.20 10.84 -3.76
C TYR A 112 17.54 10.26 -3.33
N GLN A 113 17.67 8.93 -3.37
CA GLN A 113 18.90 8.21 -3.09
C GLN A 113 19.05 7.09 -4.13
N GLY A 114 20.04 7.21 -4.99
CA GLY A 114 20.20 6.36 -6.16
C GLY A 114 20.86 5.02 -5.85
N LYS A 115 20.15 4.10 -5.21
CA LYS A 115 20.60 2.71 -5.06
C LYS A 115 19.49 1.75 -5.41
N THR A 116 19.84 0.67 -6.10
CA THR A 116 18.95 -0.48 -6.24
C THR A 116 18.76 -1.12 -4.88
N VAL A 117 17.50 -1.37 -4.50
CA VAL A 117 17.14 -2.00 -3.24
C VAL A 117 16.25 -3.20 -3.55
N GLU A 118 16.57 -4.34 -2.94
CA GLU A 118 15.78 -5.55 -3.02
C GLU A 118 15.35 -5.98 -1.62
N GLY A 119 14.09 -6.40 -1.47
CA GLY A 119 13.55 -6.84 -0.20
C GLY A 119 12.03 -7.00 -0.23
N ILE A 120 11.50 -7.56 0.84
CA ILE A 120 10.04 -7.67 1.04
C ILE A 120 9.48 -6.28 1.30
N VAL A 121 8.40 -5.95 0.59
CA VAL A 121 7.66 -4.69 0.79
C VAL A 121 6.66 -4.86 1.92
N VAL A 122 6.68 -3.93 2.86
CA VAL A 122 5.74 -3.82 3.99
C VAL A 122 5.15 -2.41 4.05
N GLY A 123 4.06 -2.23 4.76
CA GLY A 123 3.39 -0.94 4.84
C GLY A 123 2.14 -0.87 3.99
N GLY A 124 1.92 0.23 3.30
CA GLY A 124 0.72 0.58 2.53
C GLY A 124 0.12 1.88 3.01
N ASN A 125 -1.18 1.92 3.30
CA ASN A 125 -1.81 3.12 3.85
C ASN A 125 -1.20 3.46 5.21
N ILE A 126 -0.57 4.65 5.29
CA ILE A 126 0.22 5.06 6.46
C ILE A 126 -0.60 5.05 7.75
N ARG A 127 -1.85 5.54 7.72
CA ARG A 127 -2.74 5.54 8.87
C ARG A 127 -3.05 4.11 9.33
N CYS A 128 -3.36 3.25 8.39
CA CYS A 128 -3.75 1.87 8.67
C CYS A 128 -2.55 1.01 9.11
N PHE A 129 -1.39 1.25 8.56
CA PHE A 129 -0.14 0.64 9.02
C PHE A 129 0.16 1.00 10.49
N LEU A 130 -0.09 2.26 10.87
CA LEU A 130 0.12 2.71 12.24
C LEU A 130 -0.90 2.18 13.24
N LYS A 131 -2.08 1.71 12.81
CA LYS A 131 -3.06 1.07 13.72
C LYS A 131 -2.50 -0.18 14.41
N ILE A 132 -1.57 -0.87 13.79
CA ILE A 132 -0.97 -2.08 14.36
C ILE A 132 0.34 -1.80 15.10
N ALA A 133 0.84 -0.58 15.07
CA ALA A 133 2.08 -0.20 15.74
C ALA A 133 2.01 -0.47 17.24
N GLY A 134 3.02 -1.14 17.80
CA GLY A 134 3.07 -1.53 19.20
C GLY A 134 2.23 -2.76 19.56
N THR A 135 1.64 -3.43 18.58
CA THR A 135 0.93 -4.69 18.79
C THR A 135 1.75 -5.89 18.27
N GLU A 136 1.32 -7.09 18.60
CA GLU A 136 1.91 -8.33 18.09
C GLU A 136 1.70 -8.54 16.58
N TYR A 137 0.87 -7.71 15.94
CA TYR A 137 0.61 -7.71 14.51
C TYR A 137 1.56 -6.81 13.73
N PHE A 138 2.40 -6.04 14.42
CA PHE A 138 3.41 -5.20 13.80
C PHE A 138 4.68 -6.03 13.53
N GLN A 139 4.93 -6.29 12.26
CA GLN A 139 6.08 -7.10 11.86
C GLN A 139 7.42 -6.39 12.11
N ASP A 140 8.48 -7.17 12.23
CA ASP A 140 9.82 -6.61 12.16
C ASP A 140 10.07 -6.02 10.76
N VAL A 141 10.41 -4.76 10.73
CA VAL A 141 10.66 -3.99 9.50
C VAL A 141 12.13 -3.99 9.08
N LYS A 142 12.98 -4.65 9.86
CA LYS A 142 14.42 -4.72 9.58
C LYS A 142 14.65 -5.32 8.20
N ASP A 143 15.51 -4.65 7.44
CA ASP A 143 15.91 -5.07 6.09
C ASP A 143 14.78 -5.19 5.05
N LYS A 144 13.62 -4.59 5.31
CA LYS A 144 12.48 -4.53 4.41
C LYS A 144 12.39 -3.19 3.68
N ILE A 145 11.53 -3.13 2.69
CA ILE A 145 11.20 -1.90 1.96
C ILE A 145 9.88 -1.40 2.49
N LEU A 146 9.84 -0.16 2.97
CA LEU A 146 8.63 0.46 3.48
C LEU A 146 7.91 1.19 2.36
N LEU A 147 6.66 0.79 2.10
CA LEU A 147 5.75 1.51 1.22
C LEU A 147 4.80 2.36 2.05
N LEU A 148 4.69 3.65 1.74
CA LEU A 148 3.76 4.56 2.39
C LEU A 148 2.94 5.31 1.35
N GLU A 149 1.64 5.25 1.49
CA GLU A 149 0.67 6.02 0.70
C GLU A 149 -0.46 6.52 1.60
N ALA A 150 -1.25 7.45 1.13
CA ALA A 150 -2.47 7.85 1.82
C ALA A 150 -3.54 8.38 0.86
N ARG A 151 -4.79 8.15 1.22
CA ARG A 151 -5.93 8.83 0.61
C ARG A 151 -6.70 9.58 1.69
N SER A 152 -6.97 10.87 1.43
CA SER A 152 -7.59 11.79 2.38
C SER A 152 -6.74 12.10 3.61
N GLY A 153 -7.18 13.07 4.37
CA GLY A 153 -6.47 13.61 5.52
C GLY A 153 -6.03 15.05 5.30
N ASN A 154 -5.17 15.54 6.15
CA ASN A 154 -4.58 16.87 6.05
C ASN A 154 -3.08 16.82 6.37
N THR A 155 -2.37 17.88 6.05
CA THR A 155 -0.92 17.97 6.24
C THR A 155 -0.50 17.68 7.68
N ALA A 156 -1.22 18.21 8.67
CA ALA A 156 -0.86 18.00 10.08
C ALA A 156 -0.95 16.52 10.47
N GLN A 157 -1.99 15.81 10.02
CA GLN A 157 -2.12 14.37 10.25
C GLN A 157 -0.97 13.59 9.62
N ILE A 158 -0.61 13.91 8.38
CA ILE A 158 0.49 13.21 7.70
C ILE A 158 1.81 13.45 8.41
N VAL A 159 2.09 14.69 8.82
CA VAL A 159 3.29 15.00 9.62
C VAL A 159 3.33 14.19 10.92
N THR A 160 2.18 14.06 11.61
CA THR A 160 2.08 13.24 12.84
C THR A 160 2.36 11.76 12.58
N TYR A 161 1.86 11.22 11.48
CA TYR A 161 2.10 9.83 11.12
C TYR A 161 3.58 9.56 10.79
N PHE A 162 4.23 10.45 10.06
CA PHE A 162 5.67 10.35 9.80
C PHE A 162 6.48 10.46 11.10
N ALA A 163 6.10 11.38 11.99
CA ALA A 163 6.75 11.52 13.29
C ALA A 163 6.60 10.23 14.13
N GLN A 164 5.43 9.59 14.11
CA GLN A 164 5.22 8.33 14.80
C GLN A 164 6.09 7.20 14.23
N ILE A 165 6.19 7.09 12.91
CA ILE A 165 7.06 6.11 12.23
C ILE A 165 8.54 6.34 12.63
N GLU A 166 8.97 7.60 12.68
CA GLU A 166 10.31 7.97 13.15
C GLU A 166 10.55 7.55 14.62
N GLN A 167 9.59 7.86 15.50
CA GLN A 167 9.66 7.50 16.92
C GLN A 167 9.70 5.99 17.15
N LEU A 168 9.04 5.21 16.29
CA LEU A 168 9.11 3.75 16.29
C LEU A 168 10.47 3.22 15.78
N GLY A 169 11.33 4.10 15.30
CA GLY A 169 12.63 3.74 14.75
C GLY A 169 12.58 2.97 13.43
N VAL A 170 11.42 3.01 12.74
CA VAL A 170 11.20 2.26 11.48
C VAL A 170 12.17 2.72 10.40
N PHE A 171 12.36 4.03 10.22
CA PHE A 171 13.24 4.57 9.18
C PHE A 171 14.72 4.15 9.34
N LYS A 172 15.15 3.84 10.55
CA LYS A 172 16.52 3.36 10.83
C LYS A 172 16.71 1.87 10.53
N LYS A 173 15.62 1.12 10.39
CA LYS A 173 15.64 -0.35 10.23
C LYS A 173 15.39 -0.80 8.80
N VAL A 174 14.66 -0.01 8.01
CA VAL A 174 14.30 -0.39 6.64
C VAL A 174 15.46 -0.18 5.67
N LYS A 175 15.52 -0.99 4.62
CA LYS A 175 16.51 -0.85 3.54
C LYS A 175 16.20 0.29 2.58
N GLY A 176 14.92 0.58 2.40
CA GLY A 176 14.47 1.60 1.46
C GLY A 176 13.04 2.02 1.76
N ILE A 177 12.65 3.15 1.19
CA ILE A 177 11.32 3.72 1.37
C ILE A 177 10.76 4.06 0.00
N PHE A 178 9.57 3.54 -0.29
CA PHE A 178 8.73 3.99 -1.38
C PHE A 178 7.65 4.92 -0.86
N ILE A 179 7.67 6.14 -1.34
CA ILE A 179 6.59 7.09 -1.10
C ILE A 179 5.66 7.03 -2.31
N GLY A 180 4.49 6.46 -2.09
CA GLY A 180 3.40 6.44 -3.06
C GLY A 180 2.67 7.79 -3.13
N THR A 181 1.45 7.77 -3.63
CA THR A 181 0.66 8.99 -3.78
C THR A 181 -0.11 9.34 -2.51
N PHE A 182 -0.15 10.62 -2.18
CA PHE A 182 -0.98 11.19 -1.11
C PHE A 182 -2.11 11.98 -1.74
N THR A 183 -3.25 11.32 -1.95
CA THR A 183 -4.37 11.87 -2.71
C THR A 183 -5.46 12.43 -1.82
N LYS A 184 -6.29 13.35 -2.36
CA LYS A 184 -7.42 13.99 -1.67
C LYS A 184 -7.06 14.62 -0.33
N MET A 185 -5.85 15.14 -0.23
CA MET A 185 -5.39 15.83 0.95
C MET A 185 -6.06 17.19 1.08
N LYS A 186 -6.65 17.46 2.26
CA LYS A 186 -7.14 18.81 2.59
C LYS A 186 -5.94 19.68 2.95
N SER A 187 -5.49 20.51 2.04
CA SER A 187 -4.56 21.59 2.40
C SER A 187 -5.36 22.71 3.04
N LYS A 188 -5.10 23.05 4.29
CA LYS A 188 -5.36 24.42 4.74
C LYS A 188 -4.35 25.29 4.00
N LYS A 189 -4.81 26.17 3.12
CA LYS A 189 -3.99 27.35 2.77
C LYS A 189 -3.64 27.99 4.10
N GLN A 190 -2.41 27.88 4.54
CA GLN A 190 -1.91 28.78 5.55
C GLN A 190 -1.93 30.16 4.91
N VAL A 191 -2.93 30.94 5.26
CA VAL A 191 -2.87 32.38 5.12
C VAL A 191 -1.86 32.79 6.17
N LEU A 192 -0.61 32.88 5.76
CA LEU A 192 0.39 33.64 6.51
C LEU A 192 0.02 35.11 6.33
N THR A 193 -0.67 35.64 7.30
CA THR A 193 -0.76 37.09 7.51
C THR A 193 0.44 37.50 8.33
#